data_f93fb17b1f3ad952be33a0e24cc4f6b0
#
_entry.id   f93fb17b1f3ad952be33a0e24cc4f6b0
#
_cell.length_a   1.000
_cell.length_b   1.000
_cell.length_c   1.000
_cell.angle_alpha   90.00
_cell.angle_beta   90.00
_cell.angle_gamma   90.00
#
_symmetry.space_group_name_H-M   'P 1'
#
loop_
_entity.id
_entity.type
_entity.pdbx_description
1 polymer ?
#
loop_
_entity_poly.entity_id
_entity_poly.type
_entity_poly.pdbx_seq_one_letter_code
_entity_poly.pdbx_strand_id
1 'polypeptide(L)'
;MVEIKYQVCTNCVMDTTDSKITFDKNGVCDHCQTFYKDIKPNWHTDEKGFQEISKIAEQIKKEGIGKDFDCIIGMSGGIDSSYLVYLAKEKL
;
A
#
# COMPACT_ATOMS: atom_id res chain seq x y z
N MET A 1 -38.00 -8.68 -0.33
CA MET A 1 -36.57 -8.90 0.01
C MET A 1 -35.83 -9.29 -1.25
N VAL A 2 -34.73 -8.58 -1.59
CA VAL A 2 -33.95 -8.91 -2.76
C VAL A 2 -32.94 -9.99 -2.37
N GLU A 3 -33.02 -11.11 -3.07
CA GLU A 3 -32.10 -12.22 -2.86
C GLU A 3 -30.78 -11.90 -3.54
N ILE A 4 -29.70 -11.85 -2.75
CA ILE A 4 -28.35 -11.57 -3.27
C ILE A 4 -27.74 -12.87 -3.77
N LYS A 5 -27.50 -12.94 -5.07
CA LYS A 5 -26.84 -14.11 -5.66
C LYS A 5 -25.37 -14.14 -5.25
N TYR A 6 -24.90 -15.28 -4.74
CA TYR A 6 -23.50 -15.45 -4.40
C TYR A 6 -22.61 -15.29 -5.64
N GLN A 7 -21.59 -14.47 -5.52
CA GLN A 7 -20.67 -14.21 -6.63
C GLN A 7 -19.26 -13.95 -6.07
N VAL A 8 -18.26 -14.47 -6.73
CA VAL A 8 -16.84 -14.28 -6.42
C VAL A 8 -16.22 -13.45 -7.53
N CYS A 9 -15.34 -12.51 -7.17
CA CYS A 9 -14.60 -11.73 -8.15
C CYS A 9 -13.80 -12.65 -9.10
N THR A 10 -13.80 -12.33 -10.38
CA THR A 10 -13.05 -13.12 -11.37
C THR A 10 -11.54 -12.88 -11.29
N ASN A 11 -11.09 -11.86 -10.58
CA ASN A 11 -9.68 -11.48 -10.51
C ASN A 11 -9.05 -11.69 -9.12
N CYS A 12 -9.83 -11.56 -8.05
CA CYS A 12 -9.34 -11.74 -6.69
C CYS A 12 -10.24 -12.70 -5.90
N VAL A 13 -10.08 -12.74 -4.57
CA VAL A 13 -10.83 -13.68 -3.72
C VAL A 13 -12.04 -13.03 -3.04
N MET A 14 -12.29 -11.75 -3.28
CA MET A 14 -13.42 -11.06 -2.68
C MET A 14 -14.74 -11.58 -3.26
N ASP A 15 -15.78 -11.60 -2.44
CA ASP A 15 -17.09 -12.13 -2.83
C ASP A 15 -18.22 -11.33 -2.18
N THR A 16 -19.43 -11.80 -2.38
CA THR A 16 -20.65 -11.15 -1.90
C THR A 16 -20.82 -11.17 -0.38
N THR A 17 -19.92 -11.77 0.37
CA THR A 17 -19.88 -11.62 1.83
C THR A 17 -19.50 -10.20 2.23
N ASP A 18 -18.81 -9.45 1.36
CA ASP A 18 -18.69 -8.01 1.50
C ASP A 18 -20.00 -7.36 1.04
N SER A 19 -20.77 -6.85 1.97
CA SER A 19 -22.14 -6.33 1.72
C SER A 19 -22.18 -5.14 0.75
N LYS A 20 -21.03 -4.48 0.52
CA LYS A 20 -20.94 -3.30 -0.36
C LYS A 20 -20.21 -3.58 -1.66
N ILE A 21 -19.83 -4.83 -1.90
CA ILE A 21 -19.10 -5.18 -3.11
C ILE A 21 -19.96 -4.97 -4.35
N THR A 22 -19.33 -4.46 -5.41
CA THR A 22 -19.95 -4.33 -6.73
C THR A 22 -19.06 -4.99 -7.75
N PHE A 23 -19.64 -5.44 -8.87
CA PHE A 23 -18.92 -6.10 -9.95
C PHE A 23 -19.23 -5.39 -11.27
N ASP A 24 -18.22 -5.34 -12.15
CA ASP A 24 -18.45 -4.86 -13.51
C ASP A 24 -19.05 -5.96 -14.38
N LYS A 25 -19.23 -5.67 -15.67
CA LYS A 25 -19.80 -6.62 -16.63
C LYS A 25 -18.95 -7.89 -16.81
N ASN A 26 -17.68 -7.82 -16.47
CA ASN A 26 -16.73 -8.94 -16.56
C ASN A 26 -16.60 -9.69 -15.23
N GLY A 27 -17.33 -9.28 -14.19
CA GLY A 27 -17.27 -9.92 -12.90
C GLY A 27 -16.09 -9.48 -12.03
N VAL A 28 -15.42 -8.38 -12.38
CA VAL A 28 -14.31 -7.82 -11.60
C VAL A 28 -14.87 -6.89 -10.52
N CYS A 29 -14.46 -7.09 -9.27
CA CYS A 29 -14.99 -6.32 -8.16
C CYS A 29 -14.44 -4.89 -8.12
N ASP A 30 -15.13 -4.03 -7.37
CA ASP A 30 -14.76 -2.64 -7.18
C ASP A 30 -13.38 -2.47 -6.52
N HIS A 31 -12.99 -3.37 -5.63
CA HIS A 31 -11.65 -3.33 -4.99
C HIS A 31 -10.54 -3.50 -6.02
N CYS A 32 -10.70 -4.43 -6.97
CA CYS A 32 -9.75 -4.61 -8.06
C CYS A 32 -9.73 -3.41 -9.00
N GLN A 33 -10.90 -2.87 -9.32
CA GLN A 33 -11.00 -1.68 -10.18
C GLN A 33 -10.25 -0.49 -9.56
N THR A 34 -10.47 -0.25 -8.27
CA THR A 34 -9.76 0.81 -7.53
C THR A 34 -8.26 0.55 -7.51
N PHE A 35 -7.85 -0.69 -7.28
CA PHE A 35 -6.43 -1.03 -7.25
C PHE A 35 -5.75 -0.72 -8.58
N TYR A 36 -6.32 -1.17 -9.70
CA TYR A 36 -5.68 -0.96 -11.00
C TYR A 36 -5.75 0.49 -11.47
N LYS A 37 -6.81 1.22 -11.11
CA LYS A 37 -7.01 2.61 -11.53
C LYS A 37 -6.21 3.59 -10.67
N ASP A 38 -6.26 3.44 -9.36
CA ASP A 38 -5.79 4.48 -8.43
C ASP A 38 -4.55 4.08 -7.64
N ILE A 39 -4.36 2.80 -7.34
CA ILE A 39 -3.28 2.35 -6.47
C ILE A 39 -2.06 1.91 -7.26
N LYS A 40 -2.25 0.96 -8.18
CA LYS A 40 -1.14 0.39 -8.95
C LYS A 40 -0.31 1.44 -9.72
N PRO A 41 -0.93 2.45 -10.37
CA PRO A 41 -0.13 3.46 -11.08
C PRO A 41 0.80 4.27 -10.18
N ASN A 42 0.49 4.34 -8.88
CA ASN A 42 1.27 5.08 -7.89
C ASN A 42 2.09 4.17 -6.97
N TRP A 43 2.04 2.87 -7.20
CA TRP A 43 2.74 1.88 -6.39
C TRP A 43 3.92 1.30 -7.18
N HIS A 44 5.11 1.76 -6.82
CA HIS A 44 6.34 1.38 -7.51
C HIS A 44 7.17 0.46 -6.62
N THR A 45 7.30 -0.80 -7.02
CA THR A 45 8.03 -1.83 -6.28
C THR A 45 9.39 -2.13 -6.91
N ASP A 46 9.82 -1.28 -7.84
CA ASP A 46 11.05 -1.41 -8.62
C ASP A 46 12.06 -0.31 -8.26
N GLU A 47 13.05 -0.11 -9.13
CA GLU A 47 14.08 0.91 -8.97
C GLU A 47 13.50 2.32 -8.84
N LYS A 48 12.39 2.61 -9.54
CA LYS A 48 11.74 3.91 -9.43
C LYS A 48 11.24 4.16 -8.01
N GLY A 49 10.64 3.15 -7.37
CA GLY A 49 10.20 3.25 -5.98
C GLY A 49 11.36 3.49 -5.03
N PHE A 50 12.46 2.80 -5.23
CA PHE A 50 13.66 3.02 -4.42
C PHE A 50 14.22 4.42 -4.58
N GLN A 51 14.23 4.95 -5.81
CA GLN A 51 14.68 6.31 -6.07
C GLN A 51 13.77 7.34 -5.39
N GLU A 52 12.46 7.13 -5.42
CA GLU A 52 11.50 8.03 -4.78
C GLU A 52 11.66 8.04 -3.25
N ILE A 53 11.78 6.87 -2.62
CA ILE A 53 11.96 6.81 -1.16
C ILE A 53 13.33 7.38 -0.75
N SER A 54 14.34 7.21 -1.59
CA SER A 54 15.68 7.78 -1.32
C SER A 54 15.65 9.30 -1.31
N LYS A 55 14.90 9.91 -2.22
CA LYS A 55 14.70 11.37 -2.23
C LYS A 55 13.99 11.86 -0.98
N ILE A 56 12.98 11.14 -0.55
CA ILE A 56 12.25 11.47 0.69
C ILE A 56 13.19 11.36 1.89
N ALA A 57 14.00 10.31 1.95
CA ALA A 57 14.96 10.12 3.03
C ALA A 57 16.00 11.24 3.07
N GLU A 58 16.50 11.66 1.91
CA GLU A 58 17.44 12.80 1.82
C GLU A 58 16.80 14.09 2.34
N GLN A 59 15.55 14.33 2.01
CA GLN A 59 14.82 15.50 2.48
C GLN A 59 14.66 15.48 4.01
N ILE A 60 14.33 14.32 4.57
CA ILE A 60 14.20 14.13 6.02
C ILE A 60 15.54 14.41 6.71
N LYS A 61 16.63 13.87 6.20
CA LYS A 61 17.97 14.09 6.75
C LYS A 61 18.35 15.56 6.70
N LYS A 62 18.03 16.23 5.60
CA LYS A 62 18.33 17.65 5.41
C LYS A 62 17.58 18.52 6.41
N GLU A 63 16.31 18.22 6.64
CA GLU A 63 15.49 18.94 7.61
C GLU A 63 15.92 18.67 9.06
N GLY A 64 16.57 17.52 9.29
CA GLY A 64 17.06 17.12 10.60
C GLY A 64 18.44 17.67 10.98
N ILE A 65 19.10 18.41 10.09
CA ILE A 65 20.43 18.96 10.37
C ILE A 65 20.38 19.84 11.63
N GLY A 66 21.28 19.56 12.57
CA GLY A 66 21.35 20.29 13.84
C GLY A 66 20.40 19.77 14.92
N LYS A 67 19.63 18.71 14.62
CA LYS A 67 18.73 18.07 15.58
C LYS A 67 19.27 16.70 15.99
N ASP A 68 18.84 16.21 17.16
CA ASP A 68 19.29 14.90 17.65
C ASP A 68 18.77 13.75 16.80
N PHE A 69 17.58 13.90 16.21
CA PHE A 69 16.94 12.87 15.40
C PHE A 69 16.34 13.47 14.14
N ASP A 70 16.37 12.71 13.04
CA ASP A 70 15.81 13.15 11.76
C ASP A 70 14.30 12.90 11.70
N CYS A 71 13.82 11.79 12.27
CA CYS A 71 12.42 11.42 12.24
C CYS A 71 12.09 10.41 13.35
N ILE A 72 10.80 10.06 13.43
CA ILE A 72 10.28 9.05 14.36
C ILE A 72 9.61 7.96 13.52
N ILE A 73 9.91 6.70 13.82
CA ILE A 73 9.25 5.55 13.18
C ILE A 73 8.53 4.75 14.27
N GLY A 74 7.22 4.56 14.08
CA GLY A 74 6.43 3.68 14.94
C GLY A 74 6.70 2.22 14.61
N MET A 75 6.90 1.39 15.62
CA MET A 75 7.14 -0.05 15.42
C MET A 75 6.18 -0.84 16.31
N SER A 76 5.29 -1.62 15.68
CA SER A 76 4.29 -2.43 16.38
C SER A 76 4.82 -3.78 16.85
N GLY A 77 6.01 -4.18 16.40
CA GLY A 77 6.58 -5.51 16.65
C GLY A 77 6.25 -6.52 15.55
N GLY A 78 5.44 -6.14 14.57
CA GLY A 78 5.14 -6.99 13.42
C GLY A 78 6.27 -7.00 12.39
N ILE A 79 6.17 -7.90 11.41
CA ILE A 79 7.20 -8.07 10.37
C ILE A 79 7.37 -6.80 9.54
N ASP A 80 6.26 -6.18 9.12
CA ASP A 80 6.33 -5.02 8.22
C ASP A 80 6.99 -3.83 8.88
N SER A 81 6.60 -3.48 10.10
CA SER A 81 7.16 -2.35 10.82
C SER A 81 8.63 -2.60 11.19
N SER A 82 8.99 -3.83 11.55
CA SER A 82 10.38 -4.20 11.86
C SER A 82 11.26 -4.11 10.61
N TYR A 83 10.75 -4.55 9.46
CA TYR A 83 11.47 -4.45 8.20
C TYR A 83 11.65 -2.99 7.77
N LEU A 84 10.66 -2.14 8.01
CA LEU A 84 10.78 -0.71 7.74
C LEU A 84 11.94 -0.09 8.53
N VAL A 85 12.08 -0.43 9.81
CA VAL A 85 13.19 0.05 10.65
C VAL A 85 14.53 -0.41 10.07
N TYR A 86 14.62 -1.68 9.65
CA TYR A 86 15.83 -2.20 9.00
C TYR A 86 16.17 -1.43 7.74
N LEU A 87 15.20 -1.20 6.86
CA LEU A 87 15.41 -0.44 5.63
C LEU A 87 15.87 0.98 5.92
N ALA A 88 15.26 1.64 6.88
CA ALA A 88 15.59 3.02 7.23
C ALA A 88 17.04 3.12 7.74
N LYS A 89 17.46 2.18 8.56
CA LYS A 89 18.80 2.21 9.17
C LYS A 89 19.90 1.76 8.21
N GLU A 90 19.67 0.68 7.45
CA GLU A 90 20.74 0.04 6.67
C GLU A 90 20.76 0.46 5.20
N LYS A 91 19.64 0.92 4.64
CA LYS A 91 19.52 1.20 3.20
C LYS A 91 19.23 2.67 2.87
N LEU A 92 18.73 3.43 3.80
CA LEU A 92 18.41 4.84 3.64
C LEU A 92 19.21 5.71 4.61
#